data_7b79d111e029c47ba1200a1cdad3a7f6
#
_entry.id   7b79d111e029c47ba1200a1cdad3a7f6
#
_cell.length_a   1.000
_cell.length_b   1.000
_cell.length_c   1.000
_cell.angle_alpha   90.00
_cell.angle_beta   90.00
_cell.angle_gamma   90.00
#
_symmetry.space_group_name_H-M   'P 1'
#
loop_
_entity.id
_entity.type
_entity.pdbx_description
1 polymer ?
#
loop_
_entity_poly.entity_id
_entity_poly.type
_entity_poly.pdbx_seq_one_letter_code
_entity_poly.pdbx_strand_id
1 'polypeptide(L)'
;MAITILSAVYGTGNAGVDVTQLCQSSVDTGNDDITASNTFFGTDPDPGTVKSFAILYKNPALNNGNPIALGCAENGQIDLVPNPPTASTPVPVPSNPSFTVVRAMYGTGNNGYDVTSICQWLLNNGGTAIPVSNATFGGDPDPNLKKSFAIVYTAVGGGAQQFRAGAEGSTLNLS
;
A
#
# COMPACT_ATOMS: atom_id res chain seq x y z
N MET A 1 20.88 7.53 -10.10
CA MET A 1 19.74 8.17 -9.41
C MET A 1 19.15 7.14 -8.47
N ALA A 2 18.85 7.52 -7.23
CA ALA A 2 18.45 6.58 -6.19
C ALA A 2 16.93 6.33 -6.21
N ILE A 3 16.51 5.12 -5.85
CA ILE A 3 15.12 4.78 -5.56
C ILE A 3 14.71 5.54 -4.29
N THR A 4 13.50 6.10 -4.29
CA THR A 4 12.94 6.82 -3.14
C THR A 4 11.66 6.13 -2.68
N ILE A 5 11.63 5.66 -1.43
CA ILE A 5 10.44 5.06 -0.84
C ILE A 5 9.54 6.19 -0.33
N LEU A 6 8.31 6.24 -0.84
CA LEU A 6 7.32 7.26 -0.47
C LEU A 6 6.45 6.81 0.70
N SER A 7 6.13 5.52 0.76
CA SER A 7 5.36 4.90 1.83
C SER A 7 5.51 3.38 1.77
N ALA A 8 5.63 2.72 2.91
CA ALA A 8 5.59 1.27 3.01
C ALA A 8 4.89 0.85 4.30
N VAL A 9 3.96 -0.09 4.19
CA VAL A 9 3.14 -0.57 5.30
C VAL A 9 3.17 -2.08 5.36
N TYR A 10 3.37 -2.62 6.57
CA TYR A 10 3.29 -4.04 6.88
C TYR A 10 2.25 -4.28 7.98
N GLY A 11 1.27 -5.16 7.76
CA GLY A 11 0.22 -5.39 8.75
C GLY A 11 -0.98 -6.18 8.26
N THR A 12 -2.06 -6.03 9.03
CA THR A 12 -3.37 -6.64 8.80
C THR A 12 -4.47 -5.57 8.76
N GLY A 13 -5.73 -5.98 8.66
CA GLY A 13 -6.88 -5.08 8.81
C GLY A 13 -7.05 -4.51 10.22
N ASN A 14 -6.41 -5.09 11.23
CA ASN A 14 -6.53 -4.70 12.63
C ASN A 14 -5.33 -3.87 13.12
N ALA A 15 -4.13 -4.20 12.65
CA ALA A 15 -2.90 -3.56 13.08
C ALA A 15 -1.90 -3.42 11.92
N GLY A 16 -1.18 -2.32 11.88
CA GLY A 16 -0.16 -2.08 10.85
C GLY A 16 0.95 -1.18 11.37
N VAL A 17 2.11 -1.29 10.74
CA VAL A 17 3.30 -0.48 11.05
C VAL A 17 3.82 0.20 9.79
N ASP A 18 4.33 1.40 9.98
CA ASP A 18 5.10 2.10 8.95
C ASP A 18 6.51 1.51 8.90
N VAL A 19 6.86 0.96 7.75
CA VAL A 19 8.19 0.39 7.48
C VAL A 19 8.95 1.17 6.39
N THR A 20 8.49 2.40 6.08
CA THR A 20 9.06 3.26 5.03
C THR A 20 10.56 3.48 5.22
N GLN A 21 10.99 3.84 6.42
CA GLN A 21 12.40 4.11 6.72
C GLN A 21 13.27 2.84 6.64
N LEU A 22 12.73 1.69 7.05
CA LEU A 22 13.42 0.40 6.93
C LEU A 22 13.65 0.02 5.47
N CYS A 23 12.61 0.17 4.64
CA CYS A 23 12.72 -0.06 3.20
C CYS A 23 13.71 0.92 2.55
N GLN A 24 13.68 2.21 2.91
CA GLN A 24 14.64 3.18 2.39
C GLN A 24 16.07 2.82 2.78
N SER A 25 16.30 2.45 4.04
CA SER A 25 17.64 2.04 4.51
C SER A 25 18.17 0.80 3.77
N SER A 26 17.28 -0.16 3.45
CA SER A 26 17.63 -1.33 2.64
C SER A 26 18.12 -0.91 1.24
N VAL A 27 17.35 -0.06 0.57
CA VAL A 27 17.69 0.47 -0.76
C VAL A 27 18.98 1.28 -0.74
N ASP A 28 19.20 2.11 0.28
CA ASP A 28 20.41 2.94 0.42
C ASP A 28 21.67 2.11 0.59
N THR A 29 21.55 0.87 1.10
CA THR A 29 22.64 -0.10 1.21
C THR A 29 22.82 -0.97 -0.04
N GLY A 30 22.01 -0.75 -1.08
CA GLY A 30 22.07 -1.45 -2.37
C GLY A 30 21.22 -2.71 -2.45
N ASN A 31 20.33 -2.93 -1.49
CA ASN A 31 19.38 -4.04 -1.54
C ASN A 31 17.99 -3.51 -1.91
N ASP A 32 17.57 -3.75 -3.14
CA ASP A 32 16.27 -3.41 -3.71
C ASP A 32 15.25 -4.55 -3.66
N ASP A 33 15.65 -5.69 -3.10
CA ASP A 33 14.80 -6.83 -2.81
C ASP A 33 14.23 -6.75 -1.37
N ILE A 34 12.96 -6.43 -1.25
CA ILE A 34 12.29 -6.29 0.05
C ILE A 34 11.53 -7.58 0.40
N THR A 35 11.97 -8.28 1.45
CA THR A 35 11.28 -9.46 1.97
C THR A 35 10.24 -9.06 3.00
N ALA A 36 8.97 -9.34 2.74
CA ALA A 36 7.86 -9.03 3.64
C ALA A 36 7.80 -10.03 4.81
N SER A 37 8.58 -9.81 5.86
CA SER A 37 8.60 -10.72 7.01
C SER A 37 8.77 -9.99 8.34
N ASN A 38 8.28 -10.61 9.44
CA ASN A 38 8.49 -10.13 10.79
C ASN A 38 9.99 -9.96 11.12
N THR A 39 10.82 -10.86 10.60
CA THR A 39 12.28 -10.82 10.81
C THR A 39 12.91 -9.62 10.09
N PHE A 40 12.54 -9.37 8.84
CA PHE A 40 13.09 -8.25 8.07
C PHE A 40 12.67 -6.90 8.65
N PHE A 41 11.39 -6.77 9.03
CA PHE A 41 10.88 -5.52 9.61
C PHE A 41 11.12 -5.38 11.12
N GLY A 42 11.63 -6.43 11.78
CA GLY A 42 11.93 -6.41 13.23
C GLY A 42 10.69 -6.32 14.13
N THR A 43 9.50 -6.62 13.59
CA THR A 43 8.23 -6.48 14.32
C THR A 43 7.18 -7.45 13.80
N ASP A 44 6.25 -7.82 14.67
CA ASP A 44 5.02 -8.56 14.35
C ASP A 44 3.82 -7.71 14.79
N PRO A 45 3.18 -6.96 13.89
CA PRO A 45 2.09 -6.05 14.25
C PRO A 45 0.80 -6.76 14.67
N ASP A 46 0.61 -8.03 14.28
CA ASP A 46 -0.60 -8.81 14.60
C ASP A 46 -0.25 -10.31 14.71
N PRO A 47 0.23 -10.76 15.89
CA PRO A 47 0.68 -12.12 16.10
C PRO A 47 -0.37 -13.17 15.75
N GLY A 48 0.04 -14.23 15.04
CA GLY A 48 -0.84 -15.32 14.62
C GLY A 48 -1.69 -15.05 13.38
N THR A 49 -1.63 -13.85 12.82
CA THR A 49 -2.35 -13.46 11.58
C THR A 49 -1.34 -13.25 10.45
N VAL A 50 -1.64 -13.78 9.25
CA VAL A 50 -0.84 -13.51 8.05
C VAL A 50 -0.96 -12.04 7.66
N LYS A 51 0.18 -11.35 7.53
CA LYS A 51 0.24 -9.94 7.17
C LYS A 51 0.26 -9.75 5.65
N SER A 52 -0.06 -8.54 5.26
CA SER A 52 0.17 -8.02 3.91
C SER A 52 1.20 -6.91 3.97
N PHE A 53 1.98 -6.77 2.93
CA PHE A 53 2.93 -5.70 2.72
C PHE A 53 2.59 -4.97 1.43
N ALA A 54 2.68 -3.65 1.45
CA ALA A 54 2.61 -2.85 0.24
C ALA A 54 3.54 -1.63 0.35
N ILE A 55 4.07 -1.23 -0.80
CA ILE A 55 5.07 -0.17 -0.92
C ILE A 55 4.73 0.74 -2.09
N LEU A 56 4.90 2.04 -1.90
CA LEU A 56 4.86 3.08 -2.92
C LEU A 56 6.24 3.72 -3.01
N TYR A 57 6.84 3.73 -4.19
CA TYR A 57 8.18 4.24 -4.39
C TYR A 57 8.33 4.94 -5.74
N LYS A 58 9.42 5.67 -5.91
CA LYS A 58 9.87 6.23 -7.18
C LYS A 58 11.20 5.62 -7.56
N ASN A 59 11.32 5.20 -8.82
CA ASN A 59 12.58 4.85 -9.45
C ASN A 59 12.73 5.71 -10.71
N PRO A 60 13.69 6.64 -10.75
CA PRO A 60 13.86 7.54 -11.91
C PRO A 60 14.13 6.83 -13.25
N ALA A 61 14.58 5.58 -13.20
CA ALA A 61 14.79 4.76 -14.39
C ALA A 61 13.51 4.06 -14.88
N LEU A 62 12.45 4.05 -14.06
CA LEU A 62 11.19 3.38 -14.34
C LEU A 62 10.02 4.38 -14.35
N ASN A 63 8.97 4.05 -15.09
CA ASN A 63 7.69 4.78 -15.13
C ASN A 63 7.86 6.32 -15.27
N ASN A 64 8.88 6.78 -16.01
CA ASN A 64 9.22 8.20 -16.16
C ASN A 64 9.37 8.95 -14.82
N GLY A 65 9.79 8.27 -13.76
CA GLY A 65 9.92 8.82 -12.41
C GLY A 65 8.59 8.99 -11.65
N ASN A 66 7.46 8.53 -12.20
CA ASN A 66 6.19 8.52 -11.49
C ASN A 66 6.18 7.43 -10.39
N PRO A 67 5.34 7.58 -9.35
CA PRO A 67 5.21 6.57 -8.31
C PRO A 67 4.79 5.21 -8.86
N ILE A 68 5.36 4.16 -8.26
CA ILE A 68 5.08 2.75 -8.54
C ILE A 68 4.57 2.12 -7.25
N ALA A 69 3.46 1.38 -7.32
CA ALA A 69 2.88 0.66 -6.19
C ALA A 69 3.02 -0.84 -6.39
N LEU A 70 3.54 -1.54 -5.37
CA LEU A 70 3.67 -2.99 -5.35
C LEU A 70 3.16 -3.54 -4.01
N GLY A 71 2.80 -4.82 -3.94
CA GLY A 71 2.38 -5.46 -2.70
C GLY A 71 2.54 -6.97 -2.73
N CYS A 72 2.75 -7.58 -1.56
CA CYS A 72 2.81 -9.04 -1.41
C CYS A 72 2.27 -9.48 -0.05
N ALA A 73 1.98 -10.77 0.09
CA ALA A 73 1.69 -11.37 1.38
C ALA A 73 2.97 -11.55 2.21
N GLU A 74 2.81 -11.78 3.50
CA GLU A 74 3.90 -12.19 4.40
C GLU A 74 4.69 -13.36 3.81
N ASN A 75 6.01 -13.32 3.96
CA ASN A 75 7.02 -14.20 3.34
C ASN A 75 7.14 -14.08 1.81
N GLY A 76 6.46 -13.12 1.19
CA GLY A 76 6.72 -12.72 -0.19
C GLY A 76 7.90 -11.78 -0.31
N GLN A 77 8.39 -11.59 -1.52
CA GLN A 77 9.47 -10.67 -1.87
C GLN A 77 8.99 -9.70 -2.96
N ILE A 78 9.46 -8.47 -2.89
CA ILE A 78 9.26 -7.43 -3.90
C ILE A 78 10.64 -6.97 -4.37
N ASP A 79 10.85 -7.02 -5.67
CA ASP A 79 11.99 -6.40 -6.37
C ASP A 79 11.56 -4.99 -6.83
N LEU A 80 12.28 -3.94 -6.43
CA LEU A 80 11.97 -2.54 -6.74
C LEU A 80 12.50 -2.08 -8.13
N VAL A 81 13.04 -2.98 -8.92
CA VAL A 81 13.53 -2.72 -10.28
C VAL A 81 12.71 -3.41 -11.40
N PRO A 82 11.55 -4.04 -11.15
CA PRO A 82 10.80 -4.73 -12.19
C PRO A 82 9.97 -3.79 -13.09
N ASN A 83 9.22 -4.36 -14.02
CA ASN A 83 8.40 -3.63 -14.99
C ASN A 83 7.37 -2.69 -14.34
N PRO A 84 7.25 -1.44 -14.83
CA PRO A 84 6.39 -0.44 -14.22
C PRO A 84 4.89 -0.74 -14.39
N PRO A 85 4.08 -0.52 -13.35
CA PRO A 85 2.62 -0.62 -13.41
C PRO A 85 1.97 0.55 -14.15
N THR A 86 0.73 0.33 -14.59
CA THR A 86 -0.11 1.37 -15.20
C THR A 86 -0.73 2.26 -14.11
N ALA A 87 -0.72 3.57 -14.31
CA ALA A 87 -1.30 4.51 -13.35
C ALA A 87 -2.83 4.42 -13.32
N SER A 88 -3.43 4.49 -12.11
CA SER A 88 -4.89 4.63 -11.95
C SER A 88 -5.38 6.03 -12.32
N THR A 89 -6.58 6.13 -12.89
CA THR A 89 -7.20 7.42 -13.23
C THR A 89 -7.67 8.17 -11.98
N PRO A 90 -7.48 9.50 -11.89
CA PRO A 90 -7.99 10.30 -10.76
C PRO A 90 -9.52 10.27 -10.70
N VAL A 91 -10.07 10.13 -9.49
CA VAL A 91 -11.52 10.17 -9.21
C VAL A 91 -11.87 11.50 -8.54
N PRO A 92 -12.99 12.20 -8.93
CA PRO A 92 -13.41 13.44 -8.28
C PRO A 92 -13.70 13.28 -6.79
N VAL A 93 -13.27 14.24 -5.97
CA VAL A 93 -13.40 14.21 -4.51
C VAL A 93 -14.69 14.89 -4.06
N PRO A 94 -15.69 14.17 -3.48
CA PRO A 94 -16.84 14.80 -2.83
C PRO A 94 -16.51 15.32 -1.42
N SER A 95 -17.37 16.17 -0.89
CA SER A 95 -17.14 16.96 0.33
C SER A 95 -17.80 16.35 1.56
N ASN A 96 -17.14 15.68 2.41
CA ASN A 96 -17.22 15.58 3.88
C ASN A 96 -16.59 14.27 4.43
N PRO A 97 -15.29 14.11 4.40
CA PRO A 97 -14.63 12.86 4.81
C PRO A 97 -14.55 12.75 6.33
N SER A 98 -14.66 11.52 6.87
CA SER A 98 -14.28 11.20 8.25
C SER A 98 -12.77 10.99 8.39
N PHE A 99 -12.11 10.68 7.27
CA PHE A 99 -10.69 10.38 7.20
C PHE A 99 -10.03 11.07 6.01
N THR A 100 -8.77 11.42 6.17
CA THR A 100 -7.90 11.88 5.08
C THR A 100 -6.94 10.73 4.72
N VAL A 101 -7.00 10.27 3.48
CA VAL A 101 -6.08 9.24 2.97
C VAL A 101 -4.78 9.90 2.55
N VAL A 102 -3.69 9.50 3.20
CA VAL A 102 -2.34 9.98 2.88
C VAL A 102 -1.79 9.21 1.68
N ARG A 103 -1.89 7.86 1.71
CA ARG A 103 -1.50 6.95 0.63
C ARG A 103 -2.30 5.66 0.70
N ALA A 104 -2.57 5.06 -0.46
CA ALA A 104 -3.13 3.72 -0.55
C ALA A 104 -2.61 3.01 -1.80
N MET A 105 -2.28 1.73 -1.66
CA MET A 105 -1.64 0.89 -2.67
C MET A 105 -2.36 -0.45 -2.78
N TYR A 106 -2.52 -0.96 -4.01
CA TYR A 106 -3.13 -2.25 -4.28
C TYR A 106 -2.36 -2.98 -5.38
N GLY A 107 -1.84 -4.18 -5.13
CA GLY A 107 -1.06 -4.91 -6.14
C GLY A 107 -0.40 -6.19 -5.65
N THR A 108 0.47 -6.70 -6.52
CA THR A 108 1.38 -7.83 -6.27
C THR A 108 2.82 -7.35 -6.18
N GLY A 109 3.77 -8.27 -6.07
CA GLY A 109 5.21 -7.96 -6.18
C GLY A 109 5.66 -7.53 -7.58
N ASN A 110 4.81 -7.69 -8.60
CA ASN A 110 5.14 -7.38 -9.99
C ASN A 110 4.41 -6.16 -10.53
N ASN A 111 3.16 -5.92 -10.05
CA ASN A 111 2.28 -4.90 -10.61
C ASN A 111 1.32 -4.35 -9.56
N GLY A 112 0.98 -3.06 -9.65
CA GLY A 112 0.06 -2.45 -8.70
C GLY A 112 -0.43 -1.07 -9.12
N TYR A 113 -1.42 -0.57 -8.37
CA TYR A 113 -2.04 0.74 -8.54
C TYR A 113 -1.86 1.59 -7.29
N ASP A 114 -1.58 2.87 -7.48
CA ASP A 114 -1.87 3.89 -6.48
C ASP A 114 -3.39 4.13 -6.48
N VAL A 115 -4.03 3.72 -5.40
CA VAL A 115 -5.49 3.81 -5.24
C VAL A 115 -5.90 4.86 -4.20
N THR A 116 -5.01 5.78 -3.88
CA THR A 116 -5.21 6.85 -2.90
C THR A 116 -6.50 7.63 -3.17
N SER A 117 -6.70 8.08 -4.41
CA SER A 117 -7.89 8.85 -4.80
C SER A 117 -9.18 8.04 -4.70
N ILE A 118 -9.14 6.76 -5.05
CA ILE A 118 -10.30 5.85 -4.95
C ILE A 118 -10.67 5.64 -3.48
N CYS A 119 -9.68 5.38 -2.62
CA CYS A 119 -9.92 5.23 -1.18
C CYS A 119 -10.48 6.51 -0.56
N GLN A 120 -9.94 7.67 -0.92
CA GLN A 120 -10.48 8.95 -0.45
C GLN A 120 -11.93 9.14 -0.89
N TRP A 121 -12.27 8.80 -2.13
CA TRP A 121 -13.64 8.87 -2.63
C TRP A 121 -14.60 7.96 -1.86
N LEU A 122 -14.21 6.71 -1.57
CA LEU A 122 -15.01 5.78 -0.77
C LEU A 122 -15.29 6.34 0.64
N LEU A 123 -14.30 6.95 1.27
CA LEU A 123 -14.41 7.49 2.63
C LEU A 123 -15.17 8.83 2.68
N ASN A 124 -15.17 9.61 1.61
CA ASN A 124 -15.89 10.88 1.53
C ASN A 124 -17.41 10.73 1.54
N ASN A 125 -17.92 9.56 1.19
CA ASN A 125 -19.36 9.26 1.23
C ASN A 125 -19.82 8.69 2.58
N GLY A 126 -19.08 8.95 3.67
CA GLY A 126 -19.40 8.48 5.02
C GLY A 126 -19.03 7.00 5.25
N GLY A 127 -18.33 6.38 4.31
CA GLY A 127 -17.80 5.03 4.47
C GLY A 127 -16.67 5.01 5.48
N THR A 128 -16.62 3.94 6.27
CA THR A 128 -15.50 3.62 7.17
C THR A 128 -14.85 2.29 6.81
N ALA A 129 -15.34 1.64 5.75
CA ALA A 129 -14.90 0.33 5.31
C ALA A 129 -14.41 0.39 3.85
N ILE A 130 -13.31 -0.30 3.58
CA ILE A 130 -12.73 -0.44 2.24
C ILE A 130 -12.71 -1.93 1.87
N PRO A 131 -13.61 -2.37 0.95
CA PRO A 131 -13.53 -3.72 0.38
C PRO A 131 -12.30 -3.84 -0.51
N VAL A 132 -11.42 -4.78 -0.23
CA VAL A 132 -10.20 -5.00 -1.00
C VAL A 132 -10.49 -5.92 -2.18
N SER A 133 -10.74 -5.33 -3.34
CA SER A 133 -11.07 -6.10 -4.56
C SER A 133 -10.72 -5.35 -5.84
N ASN A 134 -10.56 -6.10 -6.94
CA ASN A 134 -10.38 -5.54 -8.29
C ASN A 134 -11.53 -4.60 -8.67
N ALA A 135 -12.76 -4.95 -8.30
CA ALA A 135 -13.94 -4.12 -8.58
C ALA A 135 -13.90 -2.80 -7.84
N THR A 136 -13.48 -2.80 -6.57
CA THR A 136 -13.34 -1.59 -5.75
C THR A 136 -12.30 -0.63 -6.32
N PHE A 137 -11.18 -1.16 -6.80
CA PHE A 137 -10.04 -0.36 -7.25
C PHE A 137 -9.97 -0.15 -8.77
N GLY A 138 -11.04 -0.53 -9.49
CA GLY A 138 -11.21 -0.20 -10.91
C GLY A 138 -10.42 -1.06 -11.88
N GLY A 139 -9.89 -2.19 -11.44
CA GLY A 139 -9.18 -3.13 -12.31
C GLY A 139 -8.36 -4.19 -11.58
N ASP A 140 -7.82 -5.10 -12.38
CA ASP A 140 -6.91 -6.15 -11.93
C ASP A 140 -5.49 -5.80 -12.39
N PRO A 141 -4.60 -5.35 -11.48
CA PRO A 141 -3.24 -4.97 -11.85
C PRO A 141 -2.38 -6.18 -12.29
N ASP A 142 -2.73 -7.38 -11.84
CA ASP A 142 -1.96 -8.58 -12.11
C ASP A 142 -2.87 -9.82 -12.11
N PRO A 143 -3.44 -10.19 -13.29
CA PRO A 143 -4.41 -11.26 -13.40
C PRO A 143 -3.89 -12.61 -12.87
N ASN A 144 -4.78 -13.36 -12.20
CA ASN A 144 -4.54 -14.67 -11.59
C ASN A 144 -3.60 -14.68 -10.37
N LEU A 145 -3.12 -13.52 -9.91
CA LEU A 145 -2.36 -13.40 -8.66
C LEU A 145 -3.18 -12.68 -7.60
N LYS A 146 -3.10 -13.15 -6.35
CA LYS A 146 -3.74 -12.51 -5.20
C LYS A 146 -2.99 -11.25 -4.84
N LYS A 147 -3.71 -10.13 -4.74
CA LYS A 147 -3.15 -8.81 -4.43
C LYS A 147 -3.13 -8.56 -2.93
N SER A 148 -2.25 -7.65 -2.54
CA SER A 148 -2.20 -7.02 -1.23
C SER A 148 -2.59 -5.56 -1.33
N PHE A 149 -3.20 -5.04 -0.27
CA PHE A 149 -3.61 -3.64 -0.13
C PHE A 149 -3.01 -3.06 1.14
N ALA A 150 -2.61 -1.80 1.09
CA ALA A 150 -2.26 -1.03 2.28
C ALA A 150 -2.73 0.42 2.16
N ILE A 151 -3.02 1.03 3.32
CA ILE A 151 -3.49 2.40 3.44
C ILE A 151 -2.83 3.10 4.62
N VAL A 152 -2.45 4.35 4.40
CA VAL A 152 -2.06 5.32 5.43
C VAL A 152 -3.10 6.42 5.44
N TYR A 153 -3.67 6.71 6.61
CA TYR A 153 -4.73 7.70 6.77
C TYR A 153 -4.64 8.42 8.12
N THR A 154 -5.34 9.54 8.23
CA THR A 154 -5.55 10.29 9.48
C THR A 154 -7.03 10.56 9.68
N ALA A 155 -7.46 10.76 10.94
CA ALA A 155 -8.79 11.33 11.19
C ALA A 155 -8.87 12.77 10.67
N VAL A 156 -10.05 13.20 10.22
CA VAL A 156 -10.28 14.61 9.86
C VAL A 156 -10.16 15.49 11.10
N GLY A 157 -9.44 16.60 10.97
CA GLY A 157 -9.10 17.48 12.10
C GLY A 157 -7.70 17.25 12.67
N GLY A 158 -6.96 16.29 12.10
CA GLY A 158 -5.59 15.98 12.49
C GLY A 158 -5.51 14.79 13.44
N GLY A 159 -4.30 14.34 13.69
CA GLY A 159 -4.00 13.18 14.53
C GLY A 159 -2.80 12.40 14.01
N ALA A 160 -2.42 11.35 14.75
CA ALA A 160 -1.38 10.43 14.30
C ALA A 160 -1.83 9.67 13.04
N GLN A 161 -0.89 9.40 12.14
CA GLN A 161 -1.15 8.52 11.01
C GLN A 161 -1.47 7.11 11.50
N GLN A 162 -2.47 6.52 10.86
CA GLN A 162 -2.88 5.13 11.05
C GLN A 162 -2.47 4.31 9.84
N PHE A 163 -2.12 3.06 10.07
CA PHE A 163 -1.65 2.13 9.07
C PHE A 163 -2.49 0.86 9.11
N ARG A 164 -3.01 0.42 7.95
CA ARG A 164 -3.76 -0.83 7.80
C ARG A 164 -3.33 -1.51 6.51
N ALA A 165 -3.38 -2.83 6.51
CA ALA A 165 -3.14 -3.63 5.32
C ALA A 165 -4.11 -4.82 5.26
N GLY A 166 -4.27 -5.41 4.07
CA GLY A 166 -5.14 -6.56 3.89
C GLY A 166 -4.95 -7.22 2.54
N ALA A 167 -5.31 -8.49 2.46
CA ALA A 167 -5.29 -9.23 1.21
C ALA A 167 -6.57 -9.01 0.40
N GLU A 168 -6.51 -9.22 -0.91
CA GLU A 168 -7.68 -9.27 -1.78
C GLU A 168 -8.75 -10.24 -1.23
N GLY A 169 -10.01 -9.81 -1.24
CA GLY A 169 -11.15 -10.49 -0.66
C GLY A 169 -11.44 -10.12 0.79
N SER A 170 -10.60 -9.31 1.46
CA SER A 170 -10.86 -8.78 2.80
C SER A 170 -11.62 -7.45 2.76
N THR A 171 -12.08 -6.98 3.92
CA THR A 171 -12.61 -5.63 4.11
C THR A 171 -11.87 -4.99 5.28
N LEU A 172 -11.29 -3.81 5.06
CA LEU A 172 -10.64 -3.04 6.12
C LEU A 172 -11.63 -2.04 6.71
N ASN A 173 -11.81 -2.09 8.04
CA ASN A 173 -12.59 -1.09 8.77
C ASN A 173 -11.62 -0.07 9.38
N LEU A 174 -11.83 1.20 9.07
CA LEU A 174 -11.04 2.32 9.59
C LEU A 174 -11.71 2.91 10.83
N SER A 175 -10.91 3.20 11.83
CA SER A 175 -11.38 3.74 13.12
C SER A 175 -10.47 4.87 13.59
#